data_6d12868195925e9292447b780219486e
#
_entry.id   6d12868195925e9292447b780219486e
#
_cell.length_a   1.000
_cell.length_b   1.000
_cell.length_c   1.000
_cell.angle_alpha   90.00
_cell.angle_beta   90.00
_cell.angle_gamma   90.00
#
_symmetry.space_group_name_H-M   'P 1'
#
loop_
_entity.id
_entity.type
_entity.pdbx_description
1 polymer ?
#
loop_
_entity_poly.entity_id
_entity_poly.type
_entity_poly.pdbx_seq_one_letter_code
_entity_poly.pdbx_strand_id
1 'polypeptide(L)'
;MAETEHLHSEGKLAELCSKSLYTLDGLWFSLLEKKYGLDVALDIDEEVWRRFCPIHLRRVLQVFPIKADNPIQAVVNLLKVDPAQLIYKLEIVELTDSKAVFRATDCPPQKARIRDGRGEYPCKKMGTVMFQAYAEAIDPGIKLTCLACPPDTHPLRYWCEWQFEI
;
A
#
# COMPACT_ATOMS: atom_id res chain seq x y z
N MET A 1 -20.24 -1.23 27.49
CA MET A 1 -20.83 -0.37 26.43
C MET A 1 -19.90 0.78 26.06
N ALA A 2 -19.33 1.56 26.98
CA ALA A 2 -18.41 2.67 26.65
C ALA A 2 -17.12 2.23 25.92
N GLU A 3 -16.53 1.10 26.31
CA GLU A 3 -15.31 0.55 25.71
C GLU A 3 -15.51 0.11 24.24
N THR A 4 -16.67 -0.45 23.92
CA THR A 4 -17.02 -0.89 22.56
C THR A 4 -17.32 0.32 21.64
N GLU A 5 -17.92 1.38 22.16
CA GLU A 5 -18.12 2.63 21.43
C GLU A 5 -16.78 3.34 21.13
N HIS A 6 -15.83 3.30 22.06
CA HIS A 6 -14.49 3.89 21.90
C HIS A 6 -13.70 3.16 20.78
N LEU A 7 -13.69 1.82 20.79
CA LEU A 7 -13.03 1.01 19.74
C LEU A 7 -13.63 1.26 18.34
N HIS A 8 -14.96 1.42 18.25
CA HIS A 8 -15.60 1.80 16.97
C HIS A 8 -15.24 3.22 16.51
N SER A 9 -14.95 4.14 17.43
CA SER A 9 -14.52 5.51 17.10
C SER A 9 -13.07 5.54 16.60
N GLU A 10 -12.17 4.76 17.20
CA GLU A 10 -10.75 4.68 16.79
C GLU A 10 -10.58 4.09 15.39
N GLY A 11 -11.29 3.00 15.06
CA GLY A 11 -11.26 2.43 13.72
C GLY A 11 -11.75 3.39 12.64
N LYS A 12 -12.84 4.14 12.93
CA LYS A 12 -13.36 5.17 12.02
C LYS A 12 -12.38 6.33 11.85
N LEU A 13 -11.68 6.74 12.92
CA LEU A 13 -10.67 7.79 12.86
C LEU A 13 -9.48 7.35 12.00
N ALA A 14 -8.98 6.13 12.20
CA ALA A 14 -7.90 5.57 11.39
C ALA A 14 -8.28 5.50 9.91
N GLU A 15 -9.49 5.04 9.59
CA GLU A 15 -10.00 5.01 8.22
C GLU A 15 -10.12 6.41 7.62
N LEU A 16 -10.63 7.39 8.37
CA LEU A 16 -10.72 8.79 7.94
C LEU A 16 -9.33 9.36 7.65
N CYS A 17 -8.35 9.15 8.52
CA CYS A 17 -6.99 9.61 8.33
C CYS A 17 -6.34 8.96 7.10
N SER A 18 -6.54 7.65 6.89
CA SER A 18 -6.07 6.94 5.71
C SER A 18 -6.68 7.53 4.43
N LYS A 19 -8.00 7.71 4.38
CA LYS A 19 -8.69 8.35 3.25
C LYS A 19 -8.19 9.77 2.98
N SER A 20 -7.95 10.56 4.03
CA SER A 20 -7.45 11.93 3.92
C SER A 20 -6.02 11.97 3.38
N LEU A 21 -5.14 11.06 3.83
CA LEU A 21 -3.78 10.90 3.33
C LEU A 21 -3.78 10.68 1.81
N TYR A 22 -4.51 9.68 1.33
CA TYR A 22 -4.56 9.36 -0.10
C TYR A 22 -5.34 10.39 -0.92
N THR A 23 -6.29 11.11 -0.32
CA THR A 23 -6.93 12.23 -1.00
C THR A 23 -5.93 13.36 -1.23
N LEU A 24 -5.14 13.71 -0.22
CA LEU A 24 -4.11 14.75 -0.34
C LEU A 24 -3.03 14.35 -1.36
N ASP A 25 -2.53 13.13 -1.27
CA ASP A 25 -1.57 12.55 -2.20
C ASP A 25 -2.10 12.60 -3.66
N GLY A 26 -3.31 12.10 -3.90
CA GLY A 26 -3.93 12.13 -5.23
C GLY A 26 -4.19 13.53 -5.77
N LEU A 27 -4.50 14.52 -4.91
CA LEU A 27 -4.63 15.92 -5.33
C LEU A 27 -3.27 16.50 -5.74
N TRP A 28 -2.22 16.28 -4.95
CA TRP A 28 -0.85 16.68 -5.31
C TRP A 28 -0.42 16.06 -6.63
N PHE A 29 -0.56 14.74 -6.76
CA PHE A 29 -0.24 14.02 -7.99
C PHE A 29 -0.99 14.61 -9.20
N SER A 30 -2.30 14.81 -9.07
CA SER A 30 -3.14 15.33 -10.16
C SER A 30 -2.75 16.75 -10.59
N LEU A 31 -2.33 17.60 -9.65
CA LEU A 31 -1.85 18.95 -9.94
C LEU A 31 -0.48 18.92 -10.64
N LEU A 32 0.42 18.02 -10.21
CA LEU A 32 1.73 17.82 -10.88
C LEU A 32 1.52 17.30 -12.30
N GLU A 33 0.69 16.26 -12.47
CA GLU A 33 0.37 15.72 -13.80
C GLU A 33 -0.20 16.78 -14.74
N LYS A 34 -1.15 17.58 -14.25
CA LYS A 34 -1.75 18.67 -15.04
C LYS A 34 -0.72 19.73 -15.45
N LYS A 35 0.24 20.03 -14.58
CA LYS A 35 1.18 21.13 -14.78
C LYS A 35 2.44 20.71 -15.54
N TYR A 36 2.92 19.50 -15.33
CA TYR A 36 4.23 19.04 -15.80
C TYR A 36 4.18 17.75 -16.63
N GLY A 37 3.00 17.13 -16.78
CA GLY A 37 2.84 15.84 -17.47
C GLY A 37 2.97 14.63 -16.54
N LEU A 38 2.53 13.47 -17.06
CA LEU A 38 2.45 12.23 -16.29
C LEU A 38 3.82 11.73 -15.84
N ASP A 39 4.83 11.75 -16.72
CA ASP A 39 6.15 11.21 -16.42
C ASP A 39 6.81 11.94 -15.25
N VAL A 40 6.75 13.28 -15.24
CA VAL A 40 7.29 14.10 -14.15
C VAL A 40 6.51 13.86 -12.84
N ALA A 41 5.19 13.73 -12.94
CA ALA A 41 4.37 13.43 -11.76
C ALA A 41 4.72 12.08 -11.14
N LEU A 42 4.93 11.05 -11.97
CA LEU A 42 5.33 9.69 -11.53
C LEU A 42 6.72 9.69 -10.88
N ASP A 43 7.69 10.40 -11.44
CA ASP A 43 9.04 10.47 -10.87
C ASP A 43 9.05 11.16 -9.50
N ILE A 44 8.28 12.24 -9.36
CA ILE A 44 8.13 12.96 -8.08
C ILE A 44 7.41 12.08 -7.06
N ASP A 45 6.33 11.42 -7.46
CA ASP A 45 5.54 10.53 -6.60
C ASP A 45 6.40 9.37 -6.08
N GLU A 46 7.16 8.71 -6.96
CA GLU A 46 8.11 7.66 -6.57
C GLU A 46 9.10 8.15 -5.52
N GLU A 47 9.68 9.34 -5.70
CA GLU A 47 10.64 9.90 -4.76
C GLU A 47 9.99 10.28 -3.42
N VAL A 48 8.77 10.79 -3.42
CA VAL A 48 8.00 11.09 -2.19
C VAL A 48 7.75 9.79 -1.42
N TRP A 49 7.25 8.74 -2.06
CA TRP A 49 6.97 7.47 -1.41
C TRP A 49 8.24 6.76 -0.94
N ARG A 50 9.35 6.88 -1.67
CA ARG A 50 10.67 6.37 -1.26
C ARG A 50 11.14 6.97 0.07
N ARG A 51 10.87 8.26 0.28
CA ARG A 51 11.21 8.96 1.54
C ARG A 51 10.17 8.73 2.63
N PHE A 52 8.90 8.70 2.27
CA PHE A 52 7.80 8.57 3.22
C PHE A 52 7.74 7.19 3.86
N CYS A 53 7.85 6.09 3.08
CA CYS A 53 7.65 4.74 3.59
C CYS A 53 8.54 4.38 4.79
N PRO A 54 9.86 4.62 4.78
CA PRO A 54 10.70 4.29 5.95
C PRO A 54 10.32 5.09 7.20
N ILE A 55 9.90 6.35 7.03
CA ILE A 55 9.45 7.21 8.15
C ILE A 55 8.14 6.67 8.72
N HIS A 56 7.20 6.37 7.84
CA HIS A 56 5.86 5.88 8.19
C HIS A 56 5.95 4.52 8.89
N LEU A 57 6.62 3.54 8.28
CA LEU A 57 6.71 2.18 8.81
C LEU A 57 7.42 2.11 10.16
N ARG A 58 8.45 2.95 10.38
CA ARG A 58 9.05 3.09 11.70
C ARG A 58 8.04 3.53 12.76
N ARG A 59 7.14 4.48 12.43
CA ARG A 59 6.08 4.93 13.34
C ARG A 59 5.04 3.84 13.57
N VAL A 60 4.65 3.11 12.52
CA VAL A 60 3.71 1.98 12.63
C VAL A 60 4.28 0.92 13.57
N LEU A 61 5.55 0.52 13.41
CA LEU A 61 6.20 -0.47 14.26
C LEU A 61 6.37 -0.01 15.72
N GLN A 62 6.49 1.30 15.98
CA GLN A 62 6.50 1.85 17.34
C GLN A 62 5.14 1.72 18.03
N VAL A 63 4.04 1.89 17.28
CA VAL A 63 2.66 1.80 17.80
C VAL A 63 2.18 0.36 17.85
N PHE A 64 2.51 -0.42 16.83
CA PHE A 64 2.11 -1.81 16.65
C PHE A 64 3.32 -2.74 16.56
N PRO A 65 3.92 -3.14 17.69
CA PRO A 65 5.03 -4.08 17.68
C PRO A 65 4.62 -5.41 17.05
N ILE A 66 5.28 -5.80 15.97
CA ILE A 66 4.97 -7.04 15.25
C ILE A 66 5.59 -8.23 15.97
N LYS A 67 4.76 -9.21 16.29
CA LYS A 67 5.17 -10.52 16.80
C LYS A 67 4.81 -11.57 15.74
N ALA A 68 5.77 -12.36 15.33
CA ALA A 68 5.57 -13.44 14.37
C ALA A 68 6.70 -14.48 14.51
N ASP A 69 6.42 -15.71 14.10
CA ASP A 69 7.34 -16.83 14.19
C ASP A 69 8.41 -16.79 13.09
N ASN A 70 8.12 -16.11 11.98
CA ASN A 70 9.04 -15.96 10.85
C ASN A 70 8.86 -14.60 10.14
N PRO A 71 9.84 -14.16 9.31
CA PRO A 71 9.81 -12.87 8.63
C PRO A 71 8.63 -12.69 7.66
N ILE A 72 8.19 -13.75 6.98
CA ILE A 72 7.06 -13.68 6.03
C ILE A 72 5.76 -13.40 6.77
N GLN A 73 5.51 -14.09 7.88
CA GLN A 73 4.35 -13.79 8.72
C GLN A 73 4.43 -12.38 9.31
N ALA A 74 5.64 -11.92 9.67
CA ALA A 74 5.85 -10.58 10.21
C ALA A 74 5.49 -9.48 9.19
N VAL A 75 5.95 -9.58 7.94
CA VAL A 75 5.64 -8.58 6.91
C VAL A 75 4.16 -8.57 6.56
N VAL A 76 3.49 -9.72 6.54
CA VAL A 76 2.04 -9.80 6.35
C VAL A 76 1.28 -9.18 7.52
N ASN A 77 1.73 -9.40 8.76
CA ASN A 77 1.13 -8.76 9.94
C ASN A 77 1.31 -7.24 9.90
N LEU A 78 2.48 -6.75 9.46
CA LEU A 78 2.72 -5.31 9.27
C LEU A 78 1.76 -4.70 8.25
N LEU A 79 1.54 -5.35 7.09
CA LEU A 79 0.54 -4.91 6.11
C LEU A 79 -0.87 -4.81 6.70
N LYS A 80 -1.25 -5.75 7.58
CA LYS A 80 -2.60 -5.80 8.17
C LYS A 80 -2.83 -4.72 9.23
N VAL A 81 -1.80 -4.34 9.99
CA VAL A 81 -1.94 -3.34 11.07
C VAL A 81 -1.71 -1.91 10.61
N ASP A 82 -1.10 -1.72 9.44
CA ASP A 82 -0.79 -0.39 8.92
C ASP A 82 -2.06 0.37 8.54
N PRO A 83 -2.35 1.51 9.20
CA PRO A 83 -3.51 2.33 8.87
C PRO A 83 -3.53 2.81 7.41
N ALA A 84 -2.37 3.00 6.76
CA ALA A 84 -2.30 3.39 5.36
C ALA A 84 -2.90 2.34 4.41
N GLN A 85 -2.96 1.06 4.82
CA GLN A 85 -3.55 0.00 4.01
C GLN A 85 -5.09 -0.13 4.15
N LEU A 86 -5.71 0.59 5.08
CA LEU A 86 -7.15 0.48 5.38
C LEU A 86 -8.08 0.87 4.21
N ILE A 87 -7.60 1.69 3.26
CA ILE A 87 -8.40 2.05 2.08
C ILE A 87 -8.42 0.96 1.02
N TYR A 88 -7.46 0.03 1.05
CA TYR A 88 -7.38 -1.06 0.09
C TYR A 88 -8.09 -2.30 0.60
N LYS A 89 -8.72 -3.04 -0.29
CA LYS A 89 -9.18 -4.39 0.03
C LYS A 89 -8.08 -5.38 -0.35
N LEU A 90 -7.20 -5.66 0.61
CA LEU A 90 -6.13 -6.64 0.43
C LEU A 90 -6.63 -8.06 0.74
N GLU A 91 -6.28 -9.01 -0.12
CA GLU A 91 -6.53 -10.43 0.04
C GLU A 91 -5.19 -11.17 0.09
N ILE A 92 -4.98 -11.98 1.12
CA ILE A 92 -3.84 -12.89 1.19
C ILE A 92 -4.24 -14.17 0.47
N VAL A 93 -3.57 -14.45 -0.64
CA VAL A 93 -3.87 -15.59 -1.55
C VAL A 93 -3.10 -16.84 -1.14
N GLU A 94 -1.87 -16.65 -0.70
CA GLU A 94 -0.98 -17.71 -0.23
C GLU A 94 -0.18 -17.20 0.96
N LEU A 95 0.02 -18.05 1.95
CA LEU A 95 0.85 -17.76 3.11
C LEU A 95 1.49 -19.06 3.61
N THR A 96 2.80 -19.11 3.51
CA THR A 96 3.66 -20.18 4.03
C THR A 96 4.78 -19.55 4.87
N ASP A 97 5.65 -20.36 5.46
CA ASP A 97 6.79 -19.87 6.23
C ASP A 97 7.83 -19.12 5.38
N SER A 98 7.89 -19.40 4.07
CA SER A 98 8.88 -18.81 3.15
C SER A 98 8.27 -17.90 2.07
N LYS A 99 6.93 -17.84 1.94
CA LYS A 99 6.28 -17.09 0.86
C LYS A 99 4.92 -16.56 1.28
N ALA A 100 4.61 -15.32 0.87
CA ALA A 100 3.27 -14.77 0.92
C ALA A 100 2.92 -14.14 -0.42
N VAL A 101 1.70 -14.42 -0.92
CA VAL A 101 1.12 -13.75 -2.08
C VAL A 101 -0.11 -12.97 -1.64
N PHE A 102 -0.18 -11.72 -2.02
CA PHE A 102 -1.31 -10.84 -1.70
C PHE A 102 -1.71 -10.01 -2.91
N ARG A 103 -2.98 -9.61 -2.94
CA ARG A 103 -3.54 -8.80 -4.03
C ARG A 103 -4.47 -7.70 -3.51
N ALA A 104 -4.57 -6.61 -4.26
CA ALA A 104 -5.56 -5.57 -4.02
C ALA A 104 -6.78 -5.82 -4.92
N THR A 105 -7.89 -6.25 -4.33
CA THR A 105 -9.17 -6.46 -5.05
C THR A 105 -10.00 -5.18 -5.14
N ASP A 106 -9.72 -4.20 -4.29
CA ASP A 106 -10.23 -2.84 -4.38
C ASP A 106 -9.10 -1.83 -4.22
N CYS A 107 -9.04 -0.84 -5.13
CA CYS A 107 -8.03 0.21 -5.15
C CYS A 107 -8.69 1.58 -5.42
N PRO A 108 -8.98 2.36 -4.37
CA PRO A 108 -9.61 3.67 -4.51
C PRO A 108 -8.85 4.66 -5.41
N PRO A 109 -7.50 4.75 -5.38
CA PRO A 109 -6.74 5.58 -6.32
C PRO A 109 -6.99 5.23 -7.80
N GLN A 110 -7.00 3.93 -8.16
CA GLN A 110 -7.30 3.49 -9.51
C GLN A 110 -8.73 3.87 -9.93
N LYS A 111 -9.71 3.59 -9.06
CA LYS A 111 -11.10 3.95 -9.31
C LYS A 111 -11.31 5.45 -9.49
N ALA A 112 -10.65 6.26 -8.68
CA ALA A 112 -10.72 7.72 -8.77
C ALA A 112 -10.17 8.20 -10.12
N ARG A 113 -9.02 7.70 -10.55
CA ARG A 113 -8.38 8.08 -11.80
C ARG A 113 -9.22 7.68 -13.02
N ILE A 114 -9.79 6.45 -13.03
CA ILE A 114 -10.69 5.99 -14.09
C ILE A 114 -11.95 6.84 -14.14
N ARG A 115 -12.59 7.12 -12.99
CA ARG A 115 -13.75 8.00 -12.91
C ARG A 115 -13.48 9.37 -13.50
N ASP A 116 -12.26 9.89 -13.31
CA ASP A 116 -11.84 11.19 -13.84
C ASP A 116 -11.40 11.12 -15.33
N GLY A 117 -11.57 9.98 -16.02
CA GLY A 117 -11.27 9.79 -17.44
C GLY A 117 -9.78 9.73 -17.79
N ARG A 118 -8.90 9.52 -16.82
CA ARG A 118 -7.43 9.55 -16.99
C ARG A 118 -6.82 8.16 -17.23
N GLY A 119 -7.64 7.11 -17.31
CA GLY A 119 -7.17 5.72 -17.42
C GLY A 119 -6.56 5.20 -16.12
N GLU A 120 -5.91 4.05 -16.19
CA GLU A 120 -5.26 3.45 -15.03
C GLU A 120 -4.00 4.22 -14.62
N TYR A 121 -3.76 4.28 -13.31
CA TYR A 121 -2.53 4.81 -12.75
C TYR A 121 -1.40 3.77 -12.90
N PRO A 122 -0.29 4.09 -13.57
CA PRO A 122 0.82 3.15 -13.79
C PRO A 122 1.65 2.98 -12.51
N CYS A 123 1.05 2.38 -11.47
CA CYS A 123 1.57 2.36 -10.10
C CYS A 123 2.65 1.30 -9.83
N LYS A 124 3.10 0.53 -10.81
CA LYS A 124 4.08 -0.55 -10.60
C LYS A 124 5.37 -0.07 -9.95
N LYS A 125 5.93 1.06 -10.39
CA LYS A 125 7.15 1.62 -9.80
C LYS A 125 6.93 2.03 -8.35
N MET A 126 5.89 2.81 -8.08
CA MET A 126 5.54 3.27 -6.74
C MET A 126 5.19 2.10 -5.81
N GLY A 127 4.38 1.15 -6.29
CA GLY A 127 4.06 -0.07 -5.54
C GLY A 127 5.30 -0.90 -5.18
N THR A 128 6.28 -0.98 -6.10
CA THR A 128 7.56 -1.64 -5.80
C THR A 128 8.29 -0.91 -4.67
N VAL A 129 8.40 0.41 -4.73
CA VAL A 129 9.03 1.21 -3.66
C VAL A 129 8.32 1.01 -2.34
N MET A 130 7.00 1.07 -2.34
CA MET A 130 6.18 0.91 -1.13
C MET A 130 6.36 -0.48 -0.51
N PHE A 131 6.09 -1.56 -1.25
CA PHE A 131 6.14 -2.91 -0.70
C PHE A 131 7.56 -3.40 -0.41
N GLN A 132 8.57 -2.90 -1.16
CA GLN A 132 9.96 -3.15 -0.81
C GLN A 132 10.31 -2.55 0.56
N ALA A 133 9.80 -1.36 0.89
CA ALA A 133 10.00 -0.78 2.20
C ALA A 133 9.37 -1.60 3.34
N TYR A 134 8.21 -2.26 3.11
CA TYR A 134 7.64 -3.22 4.08
C TYR A 134 8.56 -4.41 4.31
N ALA A 135 9.10 -4.99 3.23
CA ALA A 135 10.07 -6.08 3.32
C ALA A 135 11.29 -5.67 4.15
N GLU A 136 11.93 -4.56 3.79
CA GLU A 136 13.13 -4.03 4.45
C GLU A 136 12.90 -3.63 5.91
N ALA A 137 11.70 -3.17 6.26
CA ALA A 137 11.35 -2.82 7.64
C ALA A 137 11.28 -4.04 8.57
N ILE A 138 11.11 -5.24 8.03
CA ILE A 138 11.05 -6.51 8.76
C ILE A 138 12.37 -7.28 8.62
N ASP A 139 12.77 -7.60 7.39
CA ASP A 139 14.01 -8.34 7.09
C ASP A 139 14.50 -8.02 5.68
N PRO A 140 15.71 -7.47 5.51
CA PRO A 140 16.29 -7.19 4.19
C PRO A 140 16.47 -8.41 3.28
N GLY A 141 16.40 -9.64 3.83
CA GLY A 141 16.45 -10.89 3.08
C GLY A 141 15.15 -11.20 2.33
N ILE A 142 14.03 -10.56 2.68
CA ILE A 142 12.76 -10.74 1.98
C ILE A 142 12.84 -10.12 0.58
N LYS A 143 12.58 -10.93 -0.42
CA LYS A 143 12.49 -10.51 -1.83
C LYS A 143 11.05 -10.15 -2.18
N LEU A 144 10.87 -9.04 -2.89
CA LEU A 144 9.59 -8.62 -3.44
C LEU A 144 9.53 -8.95 -4.94
N THR A 145 8.43 -9.54 -5.38
CA THR A 145 8.12 -9.75 -6.80
C THR A 145 6.75 -9.17 -7.12
N CYS A 146 6.67 -8.34 -8.16
CA CYS A 146 5.40 -7.90 -8.74
C CYS A 146 4.89 -8.98 -9.70
N LEU A 147 3.76 -9.60 -9.38
CA LEU A 147 3.15 -10.63 -10.22
C LEU A 147 2.19 -10.02 -11.27
N ALA A 148 1.49 -8.96 -10.91
CA ALA A 148 0.63 -8.18 -11.79
C ALA A 148 0.42 -6.78 -11.22
N CYS A 149 0.54 -5.74 -12.04
CA CYS A 149 0.29 -4.35 -11.61
C CYS A 149 0.22 -3.43 -12.82
N PRO A 150 -0.69 -2.44 -12.90
CA PRO A 150 -0.65 -1.43 -13.94
C PRO A 150 0.73 -0.72 -14.02
N PRO A 151 1.29 -0.47 -15.22
CA PRO A 151 0.63 -0.53 -16.54
C PRO A 151 0.64 -1.92 -17.21
N ASP A 152 1.18 -2.95 -16.55
CA ASP A 152 1.17 -4.31 -17.09
C ASP A 152 -0.27 -4.85 -17.11
N THR A 153 -0.53 -5.78 -18.02
CA THR A 153 -1.82 -6.49 -18.08
C THR A 153 -2.09 -7.21 -16.77
N HIS A 154 -3.28 -7.03 -16.22
CA HIS A 154 -3.74 -7.71 -15.02
C HIS A 154 -5.19 -8.22 -15.16
N PRO A 155 -5.61 -9.24 -14.40
CA PRO A 155 -6.98 -9.73 -14.41
C PRO A 155 -7.98 -8.69 -13.89
N LEU A 156 -9.19 -8.65 -14.46
CA LEU A 156 -10.24 -7.70 -14.06
C LEU A 156 -10.72 -7.83 -12.61
N ARG A 157 -10.42 -8.96 -11.95
CA ARG A 157 -10.87 -9.24 -10.57
C ARG A 157 -10.01 -8.60 -9.50
N TYR A 158 -8.82 -8.09 -9.84
CA TYR A 158 -7.92 -7.38 -8.91
C TYR A 158 -7.03 -6.38 -9.67
N TRP A 159 -6.50 -5.40 -8.96
CA TRP A 159 -5.67 -4.34 -9.52
C TRP A 159 -4.19 -4.67 -9.56
N CYS A 160 -3.69 -5.29 -8.50
CA CYS A 160 -2.29 -5.72 -8.44
C CYS A 160 -2.13 -6.96 -7.57
N GLU A 161 -1.06 -7.70 -7.79
CA GLU A 161 -0.68 -8.89 -7.06
C GLU A 161 0.83 -8.91 -6.85
N TRP A 162 1.23 -9.21 -5.64
CA TRP A 162 2.61 -9.14 -5.18
C TRP A 162 2.98 -10.36 -4.37
N GLN A 163 4.28 -10.70 -4.37
CA GLN A 163 4.83 -11.82 -3.62
C GLN A 163 6.00 -11.33 -2.76
N PHE A 164 5.98 -11.72 -1.49
CA PHE A 164 7.15 -11.74 -0.62
C PHE A 164 7.69 -13.17 -0.53
N GLU A 165 9.01 -13.33 -0.56
CA GLU A 165 9.67 -14.61 -0.50
C GLU A 165 11.04 -14.48 0.21
N ILE A 166 11.45 -15.51 0.98
CA ILE A 166 12.74 -15.57 1.66
C ILE A 166 13.44 -16.91 1.39
#